data_310b5bffce9a8d585ced3cd18d349b7d
#
_entry.id   310b5bffce9a8d585ced3cd18d349b7d
#
_cell.length_a   1.000
_cell.length_b   1.000
_cell.length_c   1.000
_cell.angle_alpha   90.00
_cell.angle_beta   90.00
_cell.angle_gamma   90.00
#
_symmetry.space_group_name_H-M   'P 1'
#
loop_
_entity.id
_entity.type
_entity.pdbx_description
1 polymer ?
#
loop_
_entity_poly.entity_id
_entity_poly.type
_entity_poly.pdbx_seq_one_letter_code
_entity_poly.pdbx_strand_id
1 'polypeptide(L)'
;MLLGQDNIVALGDTQTDRHWQHLSDVVPAFNHEYFNDAWLSETNAIVGVASAGRGSTQFLSLSGQELVLRHYKRGGYVSKVSEDRYLWTGLDTARPFHELSILAHLHQLKLPVPRPYGAEVIRTGASYSGSLLTYRLPGVTLAEAFVNDEMTPDLWHQIGTTIAVFQRHGVCHADLNAHNVLVRTDQDDIDNSIVSLIDFDRASLKDPEQSDWQHKTVFRLQRSLHKIADKNQLALLEVAWQTLMDGVHGKSRV
;
A
#
# COMPACT_ATOMS: atom_id res chain seq x y z
N MET A 1 -12.29 -5.03 16.49
CA MET A 1 -12.13 -6.28 15.71
C MET A 1 -12.05 -5.91 14.24
N LEU A 2 -11.07 -6.41 13.48
CA LEU A 2 -10.98 -6.14 12.05
C LEU A 2 -12.14 -6.86 11.32
N LEU A 3 -12.78 -6.19 10.38
CA LEU A 3 -13.74 -6.82 9.46
C LEU A 3 -12.97 -7.64 8.41
N GLY A 4 -13.64 -8.61 7.77
CA GLY A 4 -13.05 -9.36 6.65
C GLY A 4 -12.16 -10.52 7.04
N GLN A 5 -11.97 -10.79 8.30
CA GLN A 5 -11.17 -11.92 8.76
C GLN A 5 -11.81 -13.26 8.40
N ASP A 6 -13.13 -13.34 8.36
CA ASP A 6 -13.87 -14.57 8.01
C ASP A 6 -13.66 -15.00 6.54
N ASN A 7 -13.19 -14.09 5.70
CA ASN A 7 -12.88 -14.35 4.29
C ASN A 7 -11.41 -14.73 4.05
N ILE A 8 -10.59 -14.78 5.11
CA ILE A 8 -9.18 -15.17 4.99
C ILE A 8 -9.04 -16.67 5.20
N VAL A 9 -8.50 -17.33 4.19
CA VAL A 9 -8.15 -18.76 4.21
C VAL A 9 -6.67 -18.88 4.52
N ALA A 10 -6.32 -19.71 5.51
CA ALA A 10 -4.94 -19.99 5.89
C ALA A 10 -4.51 -21.38 5.38
N LEU A 11 -3.34 -21.45 4.79
CA LEU A 11 -2.70 -22.69 4.31
C LEU A 11 -1.27 -22.76 4.87
N GLY A 12 -0.73 -23.96 5.00
CA GLY A 12 0.64 -24.13 5.47
C GLY A 12 1.25 -25.45 4.99
N ASP A 13 2.55 -25.41 4.72
CA ASP A 13 3.40 -26.55 4.47
C ASP A 13 4.41 -26.68 5.62
N THR A 14 4.22 -27.71 6.44
CA THR A 14 5.06 -27.95 7.61
C THR A 14 6.46 -28.50 7.25
N GLN A 15 6.65 -29.02 6.05
CA GLN A 15 7.96 -29.53 5.60
C GLN A 15 8.91 -28.38 5.24
N THR A 16 8.36 -27.32 4.63
CA THR A 16 9.13 -26.15 4.18
C THR A 16 8.99 -24.94 5.11
N ASP A 17 8.17 -25.05 6.18
CA ASP A 17 7.82 -23.95 7.10
C ASP A 17 7.32 -22.69 6.34
N ARG A 18 6.52 -22.94 5.28
CA ARG A 18 5.86 -21.93 4.44
C ARG A 18 4.40 -21.82 4.83
N HIS A 19 3.93 -20.60 4.94
CA HIS A 19 2.57 -20.29 5.32
C HIS A 19 1.99 -19.25 4.36
N TRP A 20 0.73 -19.46 3.97
CA TRP A 20 -0.02 -18.54 3.11
C TRP A 20 -1.33 -18.14 3.76
N GLN A 21 -1.74 -16.92 3.51
CA GLN A 21 -3.10 -16.45 3.74
C GLN A 21 -3.61 -15.77 2.47
N HIS A 22 -4.86 -16.01 2.11
CA HIS A 22 -5.49 -15.39 0.95
C HIS A 22 -6.97 -15.14 1.19
N LEU A 23 -7.58 -14.23 0.42
CA LEU A 23 -9.03 -14.10 0.44
C LEU A 23 -9.68 -15.29 -0.29
N SER A 24 -10.83 -15.75 0.21
CA SER A 24 -11.55 -16.91 -0.33
C SER A 24 -12.12 -16.69 -1.74
N ASP A 25 -12.33 -15.43 -2.14
CA ASP A 25 -13.00 -15.01 -3.38
C ASP A 25 -12.04 -14.40 -4.41
N VAL A 26 -10.74 -14.75 -4.36
CA VAL A 26 -9.74 -14.23 -5.30
C VAL A 26 -9.89 -14.82 -6.71
N VAL A 27 -9.61 -13.98 -7.71
CA VAL A 27 -9.59 -14.35 -9.13
C VAL A 27 -8.25 -13.87 -9.72
N PRO A 28 -7.48 -14.76 -10.38
CA PRO A 28 -7.66 -16.20 -10.49
C PRO A 28 -7.67 -16.90 -9.13
N ALA A 29 -8.11 -18.16 -9.08
CA ALA A 29 -8.08 -18.94 -7.84
C ALA A 29 -6.68 -18.97 -7.24
N PHE A 30 -6.60 -19.01 -5.90
CA PHE A 30 -5.31 -18.98 -5.20
C PHE A 30 -4.35 -20.06 -5.70
N ASN A 31 -3.12 -19.63 -6.00
CA ASN A 31 -2.02 -20.51 -6.35
C ASN A 31 -0.74 -19.98 -5.68
N HIS A 32 -0.10 -20.82 -4.86
CA HIS A 32 1.12 -20.47 -4.15
C HIS A 32 2.31 -20.16 -5.07
N GLU A 33 2.31 -20.68 -6.31
CA GLU A 33 3.33 -20.36 -7.33
C GLU A 33 3.36 -18.88 -7.72
N TYR A 34 2.29 -18.13 -7.43
CA TYR A 34 2.28 -16.67 -7.67
C TYR A 34 3.23 -15.89 -6.72
N PHE A 35 3.84 -16.58 -5.76
CA PHE A 35 4.90 -16.04 -4.89
C PHE A 35 6.30 -16.57 -5.26
N ASN A 36 6.41 -17.37 -6.32
CA ASN A 36 7.66 -18.01 -6.76
C ASN A 36 8.26 -17.26 -7.96
N ASP A 37 9.34 -16.51 -7.73
CA ASP A 37 10.01 -15.69 -8.76
C ASP A 37 10.46 -16.53 -9.98
N ALA A 38 10.91 -17.77 -9.79
CA ALA A 38 11.32 -18.65 -10.86
C ALA A 38 10.12 -19.02 -11.75
N TRP A 39 9.02 -19.45 -11.14
CA TRP A 39 7.79 -19.76 -11.86
C TRP A 39 7.21 -18.55 -12.60
N LEU A 40 7.20 -17.36 -11.95
CA LEU A 40 6.74 -16.11 -12.57
C LEU A 40 7.58 -15.73 -13.79
N SER A 41 8.88 -15.97 -13.73
CA SER A 41 9.81 -15.72 -14.84
C SER A 41 9.60 -16.71 -15.99
N GLU A 42 9.48 -18.00 -15.68
CA GLU A 42 9.29 -19.07 -16.66
C GLU A 42 7.96 -18.93 -17.41
N THR A 43 6.92 -18.46 -16.73
CA THR A 43 5.58 -18.26 -17.32
C THR A 43 5.40 -16.90 -17.98
N ASN A 44 6.44 -16.05 -17.98
CA ASN A 44 6.36 -14.66 -18.45
C ASN A 44 5.25 -13.84 -17.78
N ALA A 45 4.93 -14.14 -16.54
CA ALA A 45 3.89 -13.43 -15.79
C ALA A 45 4.31 -12.03 -15.35
N ILE A 46 5.62 -11.75 -15.24
CA ILE A 46 6.17 -10.44 -14.85
C ILE A 46 6.10 -9.49 -16.05
N VAL A 47 5.26 -8.45 -15.94
CA VAL A 47 5.09 -7.43 -16.98
C VAL A 47 5.82 -6.12 -16.66
N GLY A 48 6.38 -6.01 -15.47
CA GLY A 48 7.18 -4.83 -15.07
C GLY A 48 7.71 -4.95 -13.64
N VAL A 49 8.66 -4.09 -13.32
CA VAL A 49 9.25 -3.97 -11.98
C VAL A 49 9.31 -2.50 -11.62
N ALA A 50 8.88 -2.14 -10.39
CA ALA A 50 8.98 -0.77 -9.94
C ALA A 50 10.45 -0.39 -9.68
N SER A 51 10.88 0.73 -10.27
CA SER A 51 12.25 1.25 -10.13
C SER A 51 12.48 2.01 -8.83
N ALA A 52 11.43 2.36 -8.09
CA ALA A 52 11.48 3.13 -6.86
C ALA A 52 11.05 2.28 -5.66
N GLY A 53 11.90 2.20 -4.63
CA GLY A 53 11.57 1.52 -3.38
C GLY A 53 12.71 0.62 -2.87
N ARG A 54 12.62 0.23 -1.59
CA ARG A 54 13.61 -0.64 -0.92
C ARG A 54 13.32 -2.13 -1.10
N GLY A 55 12.17 -2.48 -1.72
CA GLY A 55 11.75 -3.84 -2.05
C GLY A 55 11.72 -4.07 -3.56
N SER A 56 11.74 -5.31 -4.00
CA SER A 56 11.36 -5.64 -5.37
C SER A 56 9.84 -5.67 -5.44
N THR A 57 9.25 -4.70 -6.12
CA THR A 57 7.84 -4.72 -6.46
C THR A 57 7.72 -5.13 -7.91
N GLN A 58 7.02 -6.21 -8.16
CA GLN A 58 6.80 -6.76 -9.50
C GLN A 58 5.35 -6.54 -9.90
N PHE A 59 5.12 -6.12 -11.12
CA PHE A 59 3.80 -6.08 -11.74
C PHE A 59 3.59 -7.38 -12.50
N LEU A 60 2.48 -8.06 -12.21
CA LEU A 60 2.16 -9.36 -12.77
C LEU A 60 0.90 -9.28 -13.64
N SER A 61 0.88 -10.07 -14.72
CA SER A 61 -0.33 -10.34 -15.49
C SER A 61 -0.65 -11.83 -15.37
N LEU A 62 -1.72 -12.17 -14.66
CA LEU A 62 -2.11 -13.53 -14.36
C LEU A 62 -3.59 -13.75 -14.71
N SER A 63 -3.87 -14.60 -15.70
CA SER A 63 -5.24 -14.93 -16.13
C SER A 63 -6.12 -13.70 -16.39
N GLY A 64 -5.55 -12.67 -17.03
CA GLY A 64 -6.25 -11.42 -17.34
C GLY A 64 -6.42 -10.44 -16.18
N GLN A 65 -5.83 -10.74 -15.04
CA GLN A 65 -5.77 -9.84 -13.90
C GLN A 65 -4.38 -9.21 -13.75
N GLU A 66 -4.34 -7.93 -13.46
CA GLU A 66 -3.11 -7.23 -13.08
C GLU A 66 -2.93 -7.27 -11.56
N LEU A 67 -1.78 -7.78 -11.12
CA LEU A 67 -1.44 -7.93 -9.71
C LEU A 67 -0.11 -7.25 -9.40
N VAL A 68 0.11 -6.96 -8.13
CA VAL A 68 1.35 -6.37 -7.61
C VAL A 68 1.90 -7.30 -6.53
N LEU A 69 3.05 -7.91 -6.81
CA LEU A 69 3.79 -8.70 -5.84
C LEU A 69 4.87 -7.83 -5.19
N ARG A 70 4.81 -7.73 -3.87
CA ARG A 70 5.78 -7.00 -3.08
C ARG A 70 6.48 -7.91 -2.10
N HIS A 71 7.82 -8.03 -2.24
CA HIS A 71 8.66 -8.72 -1.26
C HIS A 71 9.07 -7.75 -0.14
N TYR A 72 8.92 -8.19 1.10
CA TYR A 72 9.33 -7.42 2.26
C TYR A 72 10.84 -7.49 2.44
N LYS A 73 11.52 -6.36 2.22
CA LYS A 73 12.97 -6.24 2.40
C LYS A 73 13.32 -5.36 3.60
N ARG A 74 14.30 -5.81 4.38
CA ARG A 74 14.80 -5.04 5.51
C ARG A 74 15.67 -3.90 4.99
N GLY A 75 15.33 -2.64 5.32
CA GLY A 75 16.14 -1.47 4.97
C GLY A 75 17.06 -1.05 6.12
N GLY A 76 18.22 -0.45 5.80
CA GLY A 76 19.14 0.16 6.76
C GLY A 76 20.49 -0.54 6.86
N TYR A 77 21.38 -0.05 7.74
CA TYR A 77 22.75 -0.55 7.94
C TYR A 77 22.85 -2.05 8.29
N VAL A 78 21.76 -2.62 8.82
CA VAL A 78 21.65 -4.04 9.18
C VAL A 78 21.46 -4.94 7.95
N SER A 79 21.11 -4.37 6.77
CA SER A 79 20.94 -5.12 5.52
C SER A 79 22.21 -5.77 4.99
N LYS A 80 23.39 -5.34 5.46
CA LYS A 80 24.69 -5.92 5.04
C LYS A 80 24.96 -7.30 5.65
N VAL A 81 24.20 -7.72 6.67
CA VAL A 81 24.45 -8.99 7.39
C VAL A 81 23.25 -9.94 7.33
N SER A 82 22.04 -9.43 7.08
CA SER A 82 20.80 -10.23 6.98
C SER A 82 19.83 -9.56 6.01
N GLU A 83 20.05 -9.79 4.71
CA GLU A 83 19.13 -9.34 3.68
C GLU A 83 17.77 -10.04 3.87
N ASP A 84 16.69 -9.23 3.86
CA ASP A 84 15.30 -9.67 3.72
C ASP A 84 14.68 -10.53 4.84
N ARG A 85 15.28 -10.59 6.05
CA ARG A 85 14.74 -11.41 7.15
C ARG A 85 14.31 -10.58 8.36
N TYR A 86 13.12 -10.90 8.88
CA TYR A 86 12.54 -10.32 10.09
C TYR A 86 12.64 -11.32 11.25
N LEU A 87 12.71 -10.82 12.49
CA LEU A 87 12.68 -11.67 13.66
C LEU A 87 11.32 -12.38 13.75
N TRP A 88 11.36 -13.70 13.95
CA TRP A 88 10.16 -14.49 14.09
C TRP A 88 9.55 -14.31 15.50
N THR A 89 8.32 -13.85 15.56
CA THR A 89 7.53 -13.66 16.79
C THR A 89 6.16 -14.33 16.70
N GLY A 90 5.91 -15.09 15.64
CA GLY A 90 4.66 -15.81 15.36
C GLY A 90 4.01 -15.37 14.07
N LEU A 91 3.10 -16.19 13.54
CA LEU A 91 2.37 -15.91 12.29
C LEU A 91 1.52 -14.66 12.40
N ASP A 92 0.82 -14.48 13.51
CA ASP A 92 -0.11 -13.34 13.70
C ASP A 92 0.59 -11.98 13.72
N THR A 93 1.89 -11.98 13.99
CA THR A 93 2.72 -10.77 14.02
C THR A 93 3.55 -10.58 12.76
N ALA A 94 3.49 -11.53 11.82
CA ALA A 94 4.20 -11.44 10.55
C ALA A 94 3.62 -10.31 9.69
N ARG A 95 4.49 -9.39 9.26
CA ARG A 95 4.10 -8.15 8.56
C ARG A 95 3.22 -8.39 7.33
N PRO A 96 3.48 -9.38 6.43
CA PRO A 96 2.62 -9.63 5.29
C PRO A 96 1.20 -10.03 5.68
N PHE A 97 1.04 -10.84 6.73
CA PHE A 97 -0.27 -11.27 7.21
C PHE A 97 -1.00 -10.14 7.93
N HIS A 98 -0.28 -9.33 8.69
CA HIS A 98 -0.85 -8.13 9.31
C HIS A 98 -1.37 -7.16 8.24
N GLU A 99 -0.58 -6.86 7.21
CA GLU A 99 -1.00 -5.95 6.14
C GLU A 99 -2.16 -6.53 5.32
N LEU A 100 -2.15 -7.84 5.01
CA LEU A 100 -3.29 -8.52 4.39
C LEU A 100 -4.57 -8.31 5.19
N SER A 101 -4.51 -8.51 6.49
CA SER A 101 -5.65 -8.35 7.41
C SER A 101 -6.16 -6.90 7.46
N ILE A 102 -5.26 -5.93 7.50
CA ILE A 102 -5.64 -4.52 7.43
C ILE A 102 -6.29 -4.19 6.09
N LEU A 103 -5.70 -4.60 4.97
CA LEU A 103 -6.26 -4.36 3.63
C LEU A 103 -7.63 -5.01 3.45
N ALA A 104 -7.83 -6.25 3.94
CA ALA A 104 -9.12 -6.92 3.92
C ALA A 104 -10.19 -6.11 4.68
N HIS A 105 -9.84 -5.61 5.86
CA HIS A 105 -10.70 -4.74 6.64
C HIS A 105 -11.06 -3.44 5.91
N LEU A 106 -10.05 -2.73 5.38
CA LEU A 106 -10.24 -1.47 4.67
C LEU A 106 -11.08 -1.65 3.39
N HIS A 107 -10.86 -2.75 2.69
CA HIS A 107 -11.61 -3.08 1.48
C HIS A 107 -13.09 -3.35 1.80
N GLN A 108 -13.41 -4.01 2.91
CA GLN A 108 -14.80 -4.19 3.36
C GLN A 108 -15.48 -2.86 3.75
N LEU A 109 -14.72 -1.91 4.27
CA LEU A 109 -15.18 -0.55 4.51
C LEU A 109 -15.33 0.26 3.22
N LYS A 110 -15.02 -0.33 2.05
CA LYS A 110 -15.03 0.33 0.74
C LYS A 110 -14.10 1.55 0.69
N LEU A 111 -13.03 1.53 1.46
CA LEU A 111 -11.99 2.54 1.38
C LEU A 111 -11.12 2.30 0.12
N PRO A 112 -10.61 3.36 -0.51
CA PRO A 112 -9.83 3.27 -1.74
C PRO A 112 -8.41 2.73 -1.45
N VAL A 113 -8.31 1.40 -1.37
CA VAL A 113 -7.08 0.64 -1.13
C VAL A 113 -6.96 -0.50 -2.14
N PRO A 114 -5.74 -1.02 -2.39
CA PRO A 114 -5.60 -2.24 -3.18
C PRO A 114 -6.39 -3.38 -2.54
N ARG A 115 -7.19 -4.08 -3.34
CA ARG A 115 -7.81 -5.32 -2.88
C ARG A 115 -6.71 -6.35 -2.63
N PRO A 116 -6.62 -6.96 -1.44
CA PRO A 116 -5.62 -7.98 -1.20
C PRO A 116 -5.98 -9.26 -1.96
N TYR A 117 -4.97 -9.93 -2.52
CA TYR A 117 -5.08 -11.27 -3.07
C TYR A 117 -4.66 -12.30 -2.03
N GLY A 118 -3.43 -12.18 -1.51
CA GLY A 118 -2.87 -13.07 -0.52
C GLY A 118 -1.48 -12.65 -0.07
N ALA A 119 -0.96 -13.37 0.90
CA ALA A 119 0.37 -13.16 1.45
C ALA A 119 1.07 -14.48 1.72
N GLU A 120 2.40 -14.46 1.68
CA GLU A 120 3.28 -15.58 2.01
C GLU A 120 4.23 -15.19 3.14
N VAL A 121 4.49 -16.15 4.03
CA VAL A 121 5.54 -16.07 5.05
C VAL A 121 6.35 -17.36 5.01
N ILE A 122 7.67 -17.24 4.90
CA ILE A 122 8.62 -18.35 4.92
C ILE A 122 9.48 -18.20 6.15
N ARG A 123 9.34 -19.09 7.12
CA ARG A 123 10.17 -19.11 8.32
C ARG A 123 11.49 -19.83 8.07
N THR A 124 12.56 -19.30 8.63
CA THR A 124 13.88 -19.93 8.63
C THR A 124 14.50 -19.74 10.01
N GLY A 125 14.33 -20.76 10.87
CA GLY A 125 14.80 -20.71 12.25
C GLY A 125 14.15 -19.57 13.06
N ALA A 126 14.95 -18.63 13.55
CA ALA A 126 14.49 -17.47 14.33
C ALA A 126 14.10 -16.24 13.45
N SER A 127 14.02 -16.39 12.13
CA SER A 127 13.70 -15.32 11.21
C SER A 127 12.67 -15.75 10.17
N TYR A 128 12.08 -14.76 9.47
CA TYR A 128 11.21 -15.01 8.32
C TYR A 128 11.45 -14.00 7.21
N SER A 129 11.11 -14.40 6.00
CA SER A 129 10.85 -13.53 4.85
C SER A 129 9.37 -13.61 4.49
N GLY A 130 8.89 -12.68 3.69
CA GLY A 130 7.51 -12.75 3.25
C GLY A 130 7.17 -11.79 2.13
N SER A 131 6.00 -12.01 1.55
CA SER A 131 5.52 -11.30 0.37
C SER A 131 4.03 -11.04 0.49
N LEU A 132 3.58 -9.96 -0.15
CA LEU A 132 2.17 -9.60 -0.26
C LEU A 132 1.81 -9.45 -1.74
N LEU A 133 0.70 -10.02 -2.14
CA LEU A 133 0.13 -9.93 -3.47
C LEU A 133 -1.21 -9.19 -3.38
N THR A 134 -1.36 -8.14 -4.19
CA THR A 134 -2.58 -7.32 -4.26
C THR A 134 -3.00 -7.13 -5.71
N TYR A 135 -4.27 -6.81 -5.95
CA TYR A 135 -4.70 -6.33 -7.26
C TYR A 135 -4.09 -4.94 -7.51
N ARG A 136 -3.65 -4.73 -8.74
CA ARG A 136 -3.09 -3.45 -9.17
C ARG A 136 -4.18 -2.40 -9.25
N LEU A 137 -3.92 -1.24 -8.65
CA LEU A 137 -4.74 -0.05 -8.86
C LEU A 137 -4.19 0.76 -10.04
N PRO A 138 -5.06 1.37 -10.85
CA PRO A 138 -4.64 2.30 -11.90
C PRO A 138 -4.14 3.62 -11.30
N GLY A 139 -3.35 4.35 -12.08
CA GLY A 139 -2.84 5.66 -11.72
C GLY A 139 -1.33 5.70 -11.50
N VAL A 140 -0.84 6.88 -11.19
CA VAL A 140 0.56 7.18 -10.87
C VAL A 140 0.68 7.62 -9.40
N THR A 141 1.89 7.63 -8.86
CA THR A 141 2.07 8.15 -7.50
C THR A 141 1.90 9.68 -7.48
N LEU A 142 1.42 10.22 -6.36
CA LEU A 142 1.40 11.68 -6.16
C LEU A 142 2.79 12.31 -6.38
N ALA A 143 3.85 11.58 -6.06
CA ALA A 143 5.22 12.01 -6.30
C ALA A 143 5.50 12.20 -7.81
N GLU A 144 5.06 11.26 -8.64
CA GLU A 144 5.19 11.33 -10.10
C GLU A 144 4.30 12.42 -10.67
N ALA A 145 3.02 12.48 -10.32
CA ALA A 145 2.09 13.51 -10.78
C ALA A 145 2.56 14.92 -10.41
N PHE A 146 3.14 15.10 -9.21
CA PHE A 146 3.69 16.37 -8.77
C PHE A 146 4.91 16.79 -9.57
N VAL A 147 5.81 15.87 -9.89
CA VAL A 147 7.01 16.14 -10.72
C VAL A 147 6.64 16.43 -12.18
N ASN A 148 5.60 15.79 -12.69
CA ASN A 148 5.14 15.93 -14.07
C ASN A 148 4.20 17.14 -14.28
N ASP A 149 3.94 17.96 -13.23
CA ASP A 149 3.00 19.08 -13.27
C ASP A 149 1.54 18.69 -13.66
N GLU A 150 1.13 17.50 -13.24
CA GLU A 150 -0.21 16.94 -13.50
C GLU A 150 -1.22 17.27 -12.39
N MET A 151 -0.81 18.06 -11.38
CA MET A 151 -1.61 18.35 -10.20
C MET A 151 -2.57 19.51 -10.43
N THR A 152 -3.86 19.24 -10.30
CA THR A 152 -4.92 20.26 -10.32
C THR A 152 -5.36 20.64 -8.89
N PRO A 153 -5.97 21.83 -8.71
CA PRO A 153 -6.57 22.18 -7.42
C PRO A 153 -7.63 21.17 -6.95
N ASP A 154 -8.41 20.58 -7.87
CA ASP A 154 -9.39 19.54 -7.53
C ASP A 154 -8.72 18.29 -6.99
N LEU A 155 -7.63 17.84 -7.61
CA LEU A 155 -6.89 16.68 -7.18
C LEU A 155 -6.25 16.88 -5.80
N TRP A 156 -5.69 18.08 -5.52
CA TRP A 156 -5.21 18.42 -4.17
C TRP A 156 -6.31 18.31 -3.13
N HIS A 157 -7.49 18.86 -3.40
CA HIS A 157 -8.63 18.79 -2.49
C HIS A 157 -9.12 17.33 -2.28
N GLN A 158 -9.18 16.53 -3.34
CA GLN A 158 -9.59 15.13 -3.27
C GLN A 158 -8.61 14.28 -2.46
N ILE A 159 -7.30 14.54 -2.55
CA ILE A 159 -6.30 13.90 -1.68
C ILE A 159 -6.62 14.19 -0.21
N GLY A 160 -6.87 15.45 0.13
CA GLY A 160 -7.25 15.83 1.49
C GLY A 160 -8.53 15.15 1.97
N THR A 161 -9.56 15.15 1.13
CA THR A 161 -10.85 14.48 1.43
C THR A 161 -10.67 12.97 1.65
N THR A 162 -9.87 12.32 0.81
CA THR A 162 -9.55 10.90 0.97
C THR A 162 -8.85 10.64 2.30
N ILE A 163 -7.83 11.42 2.64
CA ILE A 163 -7.13 11.29 3.94
C ILE A 163 -8.12 11.45 5.11
N ALA A 164 -9.03 12.43 5.05
CA ALA A 164 -10.05 12.63 6.07
C ALA A 164 -10.98 11.43 6.21
N VAL A 165 -11.32 10.75 5.10
CA VAL A 165 -12.14 9.52 5.16
C VAL A 165 -11.41 8.43 5.94
N PHE A 166 -10.13 8.18 5.66
CA PHE A 166 -9.34 7.20 6.42
C PHE A 166 -9.23 7.58 7.90
N GLN A 167 -9.01 8.85 8.21
CA GLN A 167 -8.92 9.33 9.60
C GLN A 167 -10.23 9.12 10.37
N ARG A 168 -11.39 9.38 9.76
CA ARG A 168 -12.72 9.12 10.37
C ARG A 168 -12.96 7.64 10.68
N HIS A 169 -12.35 6.73 9.92
CA HIS A 169 -12.37 5.29 10.20
C HIS A 169 -11.27 4.85 11.18
N GLY A 170 -10.55 5.78 11.79
CA GLY A 170 -9.46 5.49 12.72
C GLY A 170 -8.21 4.91 12.07
N VAL A 171 -8.06 4.99 10.75
CA VAL A 171 -6.94 4.39 10.02
C VAL A 171 -5.72 5.29 10.09
N CYS A 172 -4.74 4.91 10.90
CA CYS A 172 -3.44 5.56 10.97
C CYS A 172 -2.49 4.91 9.98
N HIS A 173 -2.29 5.56 8.84
CA HIS A 173 -1.28 5.18 7.86
C HIS A 173 0.09 5.70 8.32
N ALA A 174 0.82 4.91 9.08
CA ALA A 174 2.05 5.36 9.75
C ALA A 174 3.17 5.80 8.79
N ASP A 175 3.08 5.53 7.50
CA ASP A 175 4.04 5.96 6.48
C ASP A 175 3.39 6.70 5.30
N LEU A 176 2.41 7.58 5.57
CA LEU A 176 1.79 8.40 4.53
C LEU A 176 2.82 9.37 3.94
N ASN A 177 3.19 9.13 2.69
CA ASN A 177 4.13 9.94 1.91
C ASN A 177 3.66 10.01 0.45
N ALA A 178 4.26 10.86 -0.37
CA ALA A 178 3.79 11.08 -1.74
C ALA A 178 3.94 9.87 -2.68
N HIS A 179 4.76 8.88 -2.34
CA HIS A 179 4.86 7.62 -3.10
C HIS A 179 3.79 6.61 -2.70
N ASN A 180 3.10 6.82 -1.57
CA ASN A 180 2.06 5.94 -1.04
C ASN A 180 0.64 6.48 -1.28
N VAL A 181 0.51 7.56 -2.06
CA VAL A 181 -0.75 8.09 -2.56
C VAL A 181 -0.76 7.88 -4.07
N LEU A 182 -1.71 7.11 -4.57
CA LEU A 182 -1.97 6.97 -6.00
C LEU A 182 -3.03 7.97 -6.42
N VAL A 183 -2.81 8.61 -7.57
CA VAL A 183 -3.74 9.56 -8.17
C VAL A 183 -4.00 9.15 -9.63
N ARG A 184 -5.22 9.34 -10.07
CA ARG A 184 -5.62 9.19 -11.47
C ARG A 184 -5.81 10.56 -12.06
N THR A 185 -5.15 10.80 -13.17
CA THR A 185 -5.27 12.04 -13.94
C THR A 185 -6.23 11.89 -15.13
N ASP A 186 -6.52 10.64 -15.52
CA ASP A 186 -7.54 10.29 -16.52
C ASP A 186 -8.93 10.19 -15.85
N GLN A 187 -9.93 10.83 -16.45
CA GLN A 187 -11.30 10.85 -15.92
C GLN A 187 -12.23 9.82 -16.61
N ASP A 188 -11.68 8.91 -17.39
CA ASP A 188 -12.47 8.04 -18.28
C ASP A 188 -13.14 6.86 -17.55
N ASP A 189 -12.84 6.62 -16.29
CA ASP A 189 -13.40 5.52 -15.50
C ASP A 189 -14.12 6.02 -14.26
N ILE A 190 -15.45 6.06 -14.33
CA ILE A 190 -16.34 6.60 -13.28
C ILE A 190 -16.39 5.68 -12.05
N ASP A 191 -16.07 4.39 -12.22
CA ASP A 191 -16.24 3.38 -11.16
C ASP A 191 -15.05 3.28 -10.20
N ASN A 192 -13.92 3.91 -10.51
CA ASN A 192 -12.72 3.86 -9.69
C ASN A 192 -12.43 5.17 -8.96
N SER A 193 -12.00 5.06 -7.71
CA SER A 193 -11.58 6.23 -6.93
C SER A 193 -10.41 6.96 -7.58
N ILE A 194 -10.49 8.29 -7.66
CA ILE A 194 -9.45 9.15 -8.22
C ILE A 194 -8.18 9.14 -7.34
N VAL A 195 -8.35 8.99 -6.02
CA VAL A 195 -7.25 8.93 -5.05
C VAL A 195 -7.33 7.63 -4.25
N SER A 196 -6.23 6.92 -4.17
CA SER A 196 -6.10 5.68 -3.37
C SER A 196 -4.84 5.71 -2.52
N LEU A 197 -4.86 5.02 -1.37
CA LEU A 197 -3.67 4.85 -0.52
C LEU A 197 -3.14 3.43 -0.65
N ILE A 198 -1.81 3.29 -0.66
CA ILE A 198 -1.09 2.02 -0.76
C ILE A 198 -0.04 1.89 0.34
N ASP A 199 0.49 0.68 0.54
CA ASP A 199 1.54 0.35 1.53
C ASP A 199 1.09 0.54 2.99
N PHE A 200 0.23 -0.36 3.46
CA PHE A 200 -0.31 -0.37 4.82
C PHE A 200 0.51 -1.21 5.82
N ASP A 201 1.75 -1.54 5.49
CA ASP A 201 2.66 -2.37 6.28
C ASP A 201 2.77 -1.96 7.77
N ARG A 202 2.71 -0.65 8.05
CA ARG A 202 2.77 -0.09 9.41
C ARG A 202 1.47 0.54 9.87
N ALA A 203 0.39 0.30 9.14
CA ALA A 203 -0.90 0.86 9.49
C ALA A 203 -1.46 0.25 10.78
N SER A 204 -2.25 1.02 11.48
CA SER A 204 -2.94 0.58 12.69
C SER A 204 -4.27 1.30 12.83
N LEU A 205 -5.22 0.68 13.52
CA LEU A 205 -6.46 1.34 13.90
C LEU A 205 -6.25 2.10 15.22
N LYS A 206 -6.70 3.33 15.24
CA LYS A 206 -6.64 4.25 16.38
C LYS A 206 -7.99 4.88 16.63
N ASP A 207 -8.14 5.46 17.78
CA ASP A 207 -9.31 6.26 18.11
C ASP A 207 -9.39 7.49 17.18
N PRO A 208 -10.45 7.62 16.38
CA PRO A 208 -10.61 8.75 15.46
C PRO A 208 -10.82 10.10 16.18
N GLU A 209 -11.18 10.10 17.45
CA GLU A 209 -11.33 11.33 18.25
C GLU A 209 -9.98 11.90 18.71
N GLN A 210 -8.89 11.13 18.60
CA GLN A 210 -7.54 11.57 18.96
C GLN A 210 -6.85 12.23 17.77
N SER A 211 -6.69 13.55 17.76
CA SER A 211 -6.14 14.31 16.64
C SER A 211 -4.63 14.21 16.45
N ASP A 212 -3.87 13.87 17.49
CA ASP A 212 -2.40 13.89 17.44
C ASP A 212 -1.78 13.01 16.36
N TRP A 213 -2.30 11.80 16.16
CA TRP A 213 -1.81 10.91 15.13
C TRP A 213 -2.23 11.36 13.73
N GLN A 214 -3.40 12.00 13.61
CA GLN A 214 -3.93 12.55 12.36
C GLN A 214 -3.00 13.65 11.84
N HIS A 215 -2.66 14.62 12.70
CA HIS A 215 -1.71 15.70 12.35
C HIS A 215 -0.33 15.16 11.97
N LYS A 216 0.20 14.19 12.74
CA LYS A 216 1.49 13.55 12.43
C LYS A 216 1.50 12.87 11.07
N THR A 217 0.39 12.24 10.70
CA THR A 217 0.24 11.56 9.40
C THR A 217 0.26 12.56 8.25
N VAL A 218 -0.52 13.63 8.33
CA VAL A 218 -0.57 14.69 7.32
C VAL A 218 0.76 15.45 7.22
N PHE A 219 1.39 15.76 8.35
CA PHE A 219 2.71 16.40 8.39
C PHE A 219 3.81 15.56 7.72
N ARG A 220 3.71 14.22 7.80
CA ARG A 220 4.63 13.32 7.09
C ARG A 220 4.49 13.46 5.56
N LEU A 221 3.26 13.55 5.05
CA LEU A 221 3.01 13.80 3.63
C LEU A 221 3.59 15.15 3.19
N GLN A 222 3.36 16.22 3.97
CA GLN A 222 3.92 17.54 3.70
C GLN A 222 5.44 17.50 3.56
N ARG A 223 6.12 16.87 4.54
CA ARG A 223 7.58 16.72 4.48
C ARG A 223 8.07 15.92 3.28
N SER A 224 7.29 14.90 2.86
CA SER A 224 7.60 14.13 1.66
C SER A 224 7.52 14.99 0.41
N LEU A 225 6.48 15.81 0.26
CA LEU A 225 6.31 16.73 -0.85
C LEU A 225 7.41 17.79 -0.90
N HIS A 226 7.77 18.39 0.23
CA HIS A 226 8.90 19.34 0.28
C HIS A 226 10.21 18.70 -0.19
N LYS A 227 10.53 17.46 0.24
CA LYS A 227 11.73 16.77 -0.22
C LYS A 227 11.74 16.51 -1.73
N ILE A 228 10.57 16.24 -2.32
CA ILE A 228 10.44 16.03 -3.76
C ILE A 228 10.61 17.36 -4.47
N ALA A 229 9.98 18.42 -3.97
CA ALA A 229 10.10 19.76 -4.50
C ALA A 229 11.56 20.23 -4.51
N ASP A 230 12.27 20.14 -3.38
CA ASP A 230 13.68 20.50 -3.24
C ASP A 230 14.57 19.72 -4.22
N LYS A 231 14.36 18.40 -4.30
CA LYS A 231 15.16 17.53 -5.19
C LYS A 231 14.99 17.87 -6.67
N ASN A 232 13.79 18.28 -7.08
CA ASN A 232 13.45 18.56 -8.48
C ASN A 232 13.42 20.06 -8.81
N GLN A 233 13.85 20.94 -7.89
CA GLN A 233 13.82 22.39 -8.02
C GLN A 233 12.41 22.93 -8.31
N LEU A 234 11.39 22.30 -7.74
CA LEU A 234 10.00 22.68 -7.82
C LEU A 234 9.60 23.48 -6.57
N ALA A 235 8.47 24.14 -6.63
CA ALA A 235 7.85 24.79 -5.48
C ALA A 235 6.54 24.09 -5.11
N LEU A 236 6.41 23.64 -3.87
CA LEU A 236 5.10 23.33 -3.32
C LEU A 236 4.42 24.63 -2.95
N LEU A 237 3.47 25.09 -3.78
CA LEU A 237 2.74 26.31 -3.55
C LEU A 237 1.91 26.23 -2.26
N GLU A 238 1.95 27.25 -1.43
CA GLU A 238 1.16 27.33 -0.20
C GLU A 238 -0.34 27.13 -0.49
N VAL A 239 -0.83 27.68 -1.61
CA VAL A 239 -2.21 27.51 -2.08
C VAL A 239 -2.55 26.04 -2.35
N ALA A 240 -1.65 25.26 -2.95
CA ALA A 240 -1.86 23.84 -3.22
C ALA A 240 -1.97 23.05 -1.90
N TRP A 241 -1.06 23.32 -0.97
CA TRP A 241 -1.10 22.71 0.35
C TRP A 241 -2.37 23.10 1.13
N GLN A 242 -2.75 24.39 1.10
CA GLN A 242 -3.98 24.85 1.75
C GLN A 242 -5.22 24.18 1.15
N THR A 243 -5.26 24.00 -0.18
CA THR A 243 -6.35 23.29 -0.86
C THR A 243 -6.48 21.83 -0.39
N LEU A 244 -5.36 21.13 -0.21
CA LEU A 244 -5.35 19.80 0.38
C LEU A 244 -5.88 19.83 1.82
N MET A 245 -5.44 20.78 2.63
CA MET A 245 -5.88 20.94 4.02
C MET A 245 -7.37 21.28 4.14
N ASP A 246 -7.92 22.02 3.20
CA ASP A 246 -9.36 22.30 3.14
C ASP A 246 -10.14 20.99 2.90
N GLY A 247 -9.64 20.10 2.04
CA GLY A 247 -10.17 18.76 1.88
C GLY A 247 -10.10 17.92 3.18
N VAL A 248 -8.97 17.96 3.90
CA VAL A 248 -8.80 17.27 5.19
C VAL A 248 -9.82 17.76 6.22
N HIS A 249 -10.11 19.08 6.24
CA HIS A 249 -11.03 19.68 7.20
C HIS A 249 -12.50 19.68 6.73
N GLY A 250 -12.81 19.08 5.57
CA GLY A 250 -14.17 19.01 5.03
C GLY A 250 -14.73 20.37 4.60
N LYS A 251 -13.88 21.34 4.28
CA LYS A 251 -14.33 22.65 3.78
C LYS A 251 -14.68 22.53 2.30
N SER A 252 -15.87 23.02 1.93
CA SER A 252 -16.25 23.15 0.53
C SER A 252 -15.38 24.20 -0.16
N ARG A 253 -15.05 23.98 -1.43
CA ARG A 253 -14.42 25.00 -2.26
C ARG A 253 -15.43 26.14 -2.52
N VAL A 254 -15.01 27.37 -2.31
CA VAL A 254 -15.74 28.57 -2.69
C VAL A 254 -15.42 28.91 -4.14
#